data_47cd2da6a4dc895e73937fea17f0fa2c
#
_entry.id   47cd2da6a4dc895e73937fea17f0fa2c
#
_cell.length_a   1.000
_cell.length_b   1.000
_cell.length_c   1.000
_cell.angle_alpha   90.00
_cell.angle_beta   90.00
_cell.angle_gamma   90.00
#
_symmetry.space_group_name_H-M   'P 1'
#
loop_
_entity.id
_entity.type
_entity.pdbx_description
1 polymer ?
#
loop_
_entity_poly.entity_id
_entity_poly.type
_entity_poly.pdbx_seq_one_letter_code
_entity_poly.pdbx_strand_id
1 'polypeptide(L)'
;MASFPLRACASGTVLVCLLSGCGSASTTTIPLLHANGAPVTLTPQKAIPLEVVTHSTGVPDPMPVSGSSTSYAELENALGIAISTAAAPWARDHENRRPGGWQLAIDVTRAEASYSSGRLYVTINARATLRDRSSHDYLAQSLAECKEAGLVPENQGAPVIYSCMSRMGRDLAGWLGSIQP
;
A
#
# COMPACT_ATOMS: atom_id res chain seq x y z
N MET A 1 -27.90 -85.27 -19.21
CA MET A 1 -27.08 -84.46 -20.11
C MET A 1 -27.56 -83.02 -20.00
N ALA A 2 -26.94 -82.23 -19.20
CA ALA A 2 -27.38 -80.88 -18.93
C ALA A 2 -26.19 -79.94 -19.22
N SER A 3 -26.32 -79.08 -20.25
CA SER A 3 -25.39 -78.05 -20.66
C SER A 3 -25.63 -76.78 -19.84
N PHE A 4 -24.63 -76.31 -19.13
CA PHE A 4 -24.63 -74.97 -18.49
C PHE A 4 -23.94 -73.99 -19.38
N PRO A 5 -24.51 -72.79 -19.63
CA PRO A 5 -23.83 -71.71 -20.25
C PRO A 5 -23.04 -70.93 -19.25
N LEU A 6 -21.76 -70.61 -19.54
CA LEU A 6 -20.95 -69.60 -18.83
C LEU A 6 -21.51 -68.21 -18.99
N ARG A 7 -21.74 -67.54 -17.89
CA ARG A 7 -21.97 -66.12 -17.85
C ARG A 7 -20.64 -65.35 -17.65
N ALA A 8 -20.28 -64.53 -18.64
CA ALA A 8 -19.17 -63.65 -18.57
C ALA A 8 -19.49 -62.48 -17.58
N CYS A 9 -18.66 -62.33 -16.54
CA CYS A 9 -18.65 -61.18 -15.69
C CYS A 9 -17.98 -59.99 -16.43
N ALA A 10 -18.76 -59.00 -16.78
CA ALA A 10 -18.22 -57.70 -17.28
C ALA A 10 -17.69 -56.92 -16.08
N SER A 11 -16.38 -56.77 -16.01
CA SER A 11 -15.71 -55.88 -15.05
C SER A 11 -15.97 -54.44 -15.43
N GLY A 12 -16.90 -53.79 -14.71
CA GLY A 12 -17.14 -52.35 -14.79
C GLY A 12 -16.02 -51.60 -14.09
N THR A 13 -15.11 -51.05 -14.86
CA THR A 13 -14.10 -50.11 -14.33
C THR A 13 -14.81 -48.80 -14.00
N VAL A 14 -14.99 -48.56 -12.69
CA VAL A 14 -15.48 -47.23 -12.21
C VAL A 14 -14.30 -46.29 -12.29
N LEU A 15 -14.33 -45.41 -13.31
CA LEU A 15 -13.43 -44.29 -13.46
C LEU A 15 -13.83 -43.22 -12.46
N VAL A 16 -13.19 -43.18 -11.28
CA VAL A 16 -13.37 -42.08 -10.32
C VAL A 16 -12.60 -40.89 -10.90
N CYS A 17 -13.31 -39.98 -11.58
CA CYS A 17 -12.82 -38.65 -11.91
C CYS A 17 -12.68 -37.85 -10.61
N LEU A 18 -11.46 -37.84 -10.05
CA LEU A 18 -11.06 -36.86 -9.07
C LEU A 18 -11.05 -35.51 -9.76
N LEU A 19 -12.16 -34.77 -9.71
CA LEU A 19 -12.25 -33.34 -10.00
C LEU A 19 -11.44 -32.67 -8.92
N SER A 20 -10.14 -32.51 -9.18
CA SER A 20 -9.29 -31.53 -8.46
C SER A 20 -9.84 -30.17 -8.80
N GLY A 21 -10.85 -29.73 -8.06
CA GLY A 21 -11.28 -28.35 -8.05
C GLY A 21 -10.11 -27.51 -7.55
N CYS A 22 -9.33 -26.92 -8.47
CA CYS A 22 -8.54 -25.77 -8.15
C CYS A 22 -9.51 -24.68 -7.71
N GLY A 23 -9.82 -24.67 -6.42
CA GLY A 23 -10.46 -23.54 -5.79
C GLY A 23 -9.49 -22.38 -5.93
N SER A 24 -9.72 -21.52 -6.93
CA SER A 24 -9.08 -20.21 -6.98
C SER A 24 -9.46 -19.49 -5.69
N ALA A 25 -8.53 -19.39 -4.76
CA ALA A 25 -8.69 -18.58 -3.57
C ALA A 25 -9.01 -17.16 -4.05
N SER A 26 -10.25 -16.71 -3.85
CA SER A 26 -10.64 -15.36 -4.21
C SER A 26 -9.92 -14.39 -3.29
N THR A 27 -8.98 -13.63 -3.83
CA THR A 27 -8.30 -12.56 -3.10
C THR A 27 -9.21 -11.33 -3.06
N THR A 28 -9.45 -10.81 -1.87
CA THR A 28 -10.19 -9.56 -1.67
C THR A 28 -9.24 -8.39 -1.73
N THR A 29 -9.40 -7.51 -2.72
CA THR A 29 -8.62 -6.28 -2.83
C THR A 29 -9.38 -5.11 -2.21
N ILE A 30 -8.75 -4.40 -1.28
CA ILE A 30 -9.33 -3.26 -0.56
C ILE A 30 -8.59 -2.00 -1.00
N PRO A 31 -9.26 -1.03 -1.67
CA PRO A 31 -8.66 0.24 -2.02
C PRO A 31 -8.46 1.09 -0.76
N LEU A 32 -7.26 1.59 -0.53
CA LEU A 32 -6.93 2.39 0.64
C LEU A 32 -7.65 3.76 0.62
N LEU A 33 -7.79 4.39 -0.53
CA LEU A 33 -8.45 5.69 -0.64
C LEU A 33 -9.94 5.68 -0.23
N HIS A 34 -10.59 4.52 -0.26
CA HIS A 34 -12.01 4.37 0.04
C HIS A 34 -12.30 3.73 1.41
N ALA A 35 -11.28 3.29 2.12
CA ALA A 35 -11.44 2.53 3.37
C ALA A 35 -12.09 3.34 4.51
N ASN A 36 -12.15 4.65 4.43
CA ASN A 36 -12.80 5.52 5.43
C ASN A 36 -14.18 6.04 5.00
N GLY A 37 -14.79 5.51 3.94
CA GLY A 37 -16.19 5.80 3.58
C GLY A 37 -16.51 7.23 3.13
N ALA A 38 -15.55 8.13 3.12
CA ALA A 38 -15.72 9.47 2.58
C ALA A 38 -14.79 9.64 1.36
N PRO A 39 -15.31 10.04 0.19
CA PRO A 39 -14.44 10.48 -0.89
C PRO A 39 -13.63 11.66 -0.36
N VAL A 40 -12.31 11.50 -0.31
CA VAL A 40 -11.42 12.64 -0.05
C VAL A 40 -11.50 13.52 -1.29
N THR A 41 -12.43 14.47 -1.28
CA THR A 41 -12.46 15.52 -2.27
C THR A 41 -11.23 16.38 -1.98
N LEU A 42 -10.14 16.11 -2.72
CA LEU A 42 -8.99 17.00 -2.75
C LEU A 42 -9.49 18.30 -3.37
N THR A 43 -9.92 19.22 -2.53
CA THR A 43 -10.10 20.60 -2.97
C THR A 43 -8.72 21.05 -3.42
N PRO A 44 -8.54 21.47 -4.69
CA PRO A 44 -7.25 21.97 -5.14
C PRO A 44 -6.93 23.17 -4.25
N GLN A 45 -6.16 22.92 -3.20
CA GLN A 45 -5.60 23.99 -2.41
C GLN A 45 -4.72 24.78 -3.36
N LYS A 46 -4.86 26.13 -3.28
CA LYS A 46 -3.98 27.11 -3.91
C LYS A 46 -2.58 26.53 -4.04
N ALA A 47 -2.01 26.61 -5.25
CA ALA A 47 -0.75 25.98 -5.61
C ALA A 47 0.25 26.00 -4.44
N ILE A 48 0.33 24.88 -3.74
CA ILE A 48 1.32 24.72 -2.67
C ILE A 48 2.67 24.68 -3.39
N PRO A 49 3.66 25.51 -3.04
CA PRO A 49 4.96 25.48 -3.70
C PRO A 49 5.73 24.17 -3.47
N LEU A 50 5.16 23.25 -2.73
CA LEU A 50 5.64 21.88 -2.53
C LEU A 50 4.78 20.90 -3.33
N GLU A 51 5.38 20.30 -4.36
CA GLU A 51 4.81 19.16 -5.07
C GLU A 51 5.28 17.87 -4.40
N VAL A 52 4.34 17.02 -4.00
CA VAL A 52 4.67 15.67 -3.48
C VAL A 52 4.41 14.65 -4.58
N VAL A 53 5.43 13.92 -4.98
CA VAL A 53 5.37 12.86 -5.97
C VAL A 53 5.76 11.55 -5.30
N THR A 54 4.90 10.56 -5.38
CA THR A 54 5.12 9.24 -4.77
C THR A 54 5.32 8.21 -5.86
N HIS A 55 6.34 7.39 -5.70
CA HIS A 55 6.64 6.25 -6.57
C HIS A 55 6.89 5.01 -5.72
N SER A 56 6.64 3.82 -6.28
CA SER A 56 7.03 2.56 -5.65
C SER A 56 7.96 1.78 -6.57
N THR A 57 9.14 1.47 -6.08
CA THR A 57 10.12 0.69 -6.83
C THR A 57 10.13 -0.74 -6.29
N GLY A 58 9.49 -1.65 -7.03
CA GLY A 58 9.46 -3.06 -6.68
C GLY A 58 8.44 -3.46 -5.61
N VAL A 59 7.55 -2.55 -5.22
CA VAL A 59 6.41 -2.83 -4.34
C VAL A 59 5.20 -3.17 -5.20
N PRO A 60 4.54 -4.33 -4.98
CA PRO A 60 3.36 -4.68 -5.75
C PRO A 60 2.16 -3.79 -5.38
N ASP A 61 1.36 -3.41 -6.40
CA ASP A 61 0.05 -2.81 -6.20
C ASP A 61 -1.00 -3.65 -6.96
N PRO A 62 -1.91 -4.30 -6.27
CA PRO A 62 -2.16 -4.26 -4.83
C PRO A 62 -1.10 -4.96 -3.98
N MET A 63 -0.80 -4.40 -2.80
CA MET A 63 0.09 -4.98 -1.79
C MET A 63 -0.58 -6.19 -1.13
N PRO A 64 -0.03 -7.42 -1.27
CA PRO A 64 -0.61 -8.61 -0.66
C PRO A 64 -0.37 -8.63 0.85
N VAL A 65 -1.30 -9.26 1.59
CA VAL A 65 -1.15 -9.52 3.01
C VAL A 65 -0.78 -10.99 3.22
N SER A 66 0.44 -11.25 3.66
CA SER A 66 0.89 -12.63 3.95
C SER A 66 0.06 -13.23 5.09
N GLY A 67 -0.41 -14.47 4.92
CA GLY A 67 -1.27 -15.16 5.90
C GLY A 67 -2.75 -14.74 5.82
N SER A 68 -3.16 -14.07 4.73
CA SER A 68 -4.52 -13.62 4.47
C SER A 68 -4.87 -13.74 3.00
N SER A 69 -6.16 -13.77 2.67
CA SER A 69 -6.67 -13.63 1.30
C SER A 69 -6.91 -12.17 0.89
N THR A 70 -6.43 -11.22 1.69
CA THR A 70 -6.64 -9.78 1.49
C THR A 70 -5.43 -9.14 0.83
N SER A 71 -5.68 -8.09 0.03
CA SER A 71 -4.65 -7.19 -0.47
C SER A 71 -5.14 -5.74 -0.39
N TYR A 72 -4.22 -4.78 -0.37
CA TYR A 72 -4.52 -3.35 -0.31
C TYR A 72 -3.97 -2.64 -1.53
N ALA A 73 -4.84 -1.94 -2.27
CA ALA A 73 -4.48 -1.18 -3.47
C ALA A 73 -4.28 0.31 -3.16
N GLU A 74 -3.66 1.03 -4.10
CA GLU A 74 -3.50 2.49 -4.08
C GLU A 74 -2.61 3.00 -2.93
N LEU A 75 -1.62 2.19 -2.51
CA LEU A 75 -0.69 2.56 -1.44
C LEU A 75 0.06 3.86 -1.73
N GLU A 76 0.55 4.05 -2.97
CA GLU A 76 1.27 5.25 -3.39
C GLU A 76 0.43 6.51 -3.23
N ASN A 77 -0.80 6.47 -3.73
CA ASN A 77 -1.72 7.59 -3.67
C ASN A 77 -2.07 7.94 -2.21
N ALA A 78 -2.38 6.94 -1.40
CA ALA A 78 -2.72 7.12 0.01
C ALA A 78 -1.54 7.70 0.81
N LEU A 79 -0.32 7.23 0.55
CA LEU A 79 0.90 7.76 1.16
C LEU A 79 1.18 9.20 0.72
N GLY A 80 1.05 9.49 -0.58
CA GLY A 80 1.20 10.84 -1.12
C GLY A 80 0.26 11.85 -0.47
N ILE A 81 -1.00 11.47 -0.25
CA ILE A 81 -1.99 12.29 0.45
C ILE A 81 -1.59 12.52 1.92
N ALA A 82 -1.19 11.45 2.63
CA ALA A 82 -0.79 11.55 4.02
C ALA A 82 0.42 12.51 4.21
N ILE A 83 1.41 12.40 3.34
CA ILE A 83 2.62 13.24 3.35
C ILE A 83 2.28 14.68 2.96
N SER A 84 1.52 14.90 1.89
CA SER A 84 1.10 16.24 1.45
C SER A 84 0.33 16.96 2.53
N THR A 85 -0.58 16.27 3.21
CA THR A 85 -1.36 16.83 4.32
C THR A 85 -0.46 17.23 5.49
N ALA A 86 0.48 16.38 5.88
CA ALA A 86 1.40 16.66 6.98
C ALA A 86 2.41 17.76 6.65
N ALA A 87 2.88 17.85 5.40
CA ALA A 87 3.87 18.83 4.95
C ALA A 87 3.27 20.21 4.59
N ALA A 88 1.94 20.31 4.47
CA ALA A 88 1.28 21.55 4.07
C ALA A 88 1.64 22.81 4.93
N PRO A 89 1.80 22.72 6.27
CA PRO A 89 2.24 23.87 7.07
C PRO A 89 3.63 24.35 6.65
N TRP A 90 4.58 23.42 6.49
CA TRP A 90 5.95 23.74 6.06
C TRP A 90 5.99 24.43 4.70
N ALA A 91 5.22 23.93 3.73
CA ALA A 91 5.14 24.49 2.39
C ALA A 91 4.66 25.96 2.43
N ARG A 92 3.65 26.27 3.27
CA ARG A 92 3.13 27.64 3.43
C ARG A 92 4.16 28.59 4.04
N ASP A 93 4.91 28.15 5.03
CA ASP A 93 5.93 28.96 5.70
C ASP A 93 7.10 29.32 4.77
N HIS A 94 7.30 28.52 3.71
CA HIS A 94 8.39 28.70 2.76
C HIS A 94 7.93 29.29 1.40
N GLU A 95 6.67 29.58 1.22
CA GLU A 95 6.08 30.05 -0.05
C GLU A 95 6.81 31.24 -0.67
N ASN A 96 7.20 32.20 0.15
CA ASN A 96 7.85 33.44 -0.30
C ASN A 96 9.37 33.32 -0.52
N ARG A 97 9.98 32.18 -0.16
CA ARG A 97 11.43 32.02 -0.19
C ARG A 97 11.94 31.40 -1.50
N ARG A 98 11.08 30.72 -2.24
CA ARG A 98 11.41 30.04 -3.50
C ARG A 98 10.27 30.13 -4.50
N PRO A 99 10.31 31.11 -5.44
CA PRO A 99 9.23 31.30 -6.42
C PRO A 99 9.04 30.10 -7.36
N GLY A 100 10.07 29.27 -7.56
CA GLY A 100 9.97 28.03 -8.34
C GLY A 100 9.33 26.86 -7.61
N GLY A 101 9.21 26.95 -6.29
CA GLY A 101 8.71 25.88 -5.43
C GLY A 101 9.69 24.72 -5.27
N TRP A 102 9.22 23.69 -4.53
CA TRP A 102 9.99 22.50 -4.23
C TRP A 102 9.25 21.23 -4.65
N GLN A 103 10.01 20.19 -4.95
CA GLN A 103 9.48 18.85 -5.21
C GLN A 103 10.02 17.90 -4.14
N LEU A 104 9.09 17.24 -3.45
CA LEU A 104 9.37 16.15 -2.53
C LEU A 104 9.05 14.84 -3.25
N ALA A 105 10.07 14.17 -3.74
CA ALA A 105 9.95 12.83 -4.33
C ALA A 105 10.05 11.77 -3.24
N ILE A 106 9.05 10.91 -3.14
CA ILE A 106 8.98 9.78 -2.21
C ILE A 106 9.09 8.49 -3.01
N ASP A 107 10.14 7.72 -2.78
CA ASP A 107 10.33 6.40 -3.35
C ASP A 107 10.07 5.34 -2.27
N VAL A 108 8.96 4.62 -2.41
CA VAL A 108 8.62 3.50 -1.53
C VAL A 108 9.46 2.30 -1.93
N THR A 109 10.44 1.97 -1.09
CA THR A 109 11.41 0.90 -1.36
C THR A 109 10.97 -0.46 -0.80
N ARG A 110 10.06 -0.44 0.16
CA ARG A 110 9.48 -1.65 0.77
C ARG A 110 8.10 -1.35 1.32
N ALA A 111 7.14 -2.22 1.03
CA ALA A 111 5.86 -2.26 1.73
C ALA A 111 5.45 -3.72 1.89
N GLU A 112 5.24 -4.11 3.12
CA GLU A 112 4.90 -5.47 3.50
C GLU A 112 3.79 -5.46 4.54
N ALA A 113 2.86 -6.38 4.39
CA ALA A 113 1.83 -6.65 5.37
C ALA A 113 1.74 -8.14 5.66
N SER A 114 1.52 -8.50 6.91
CA SER A 114 1.27 -9.88 7.31
C SER A 114 0.19 -9.95 8.38
N TYR A 115 -0.64 -10.98 8.29
CA TYR A 115 -1.71 -11.22 9.24
C TYR A 115 -1.46 -12.50 10.01
N SER A 116 -1.47 -12.42 11.33
CA SER A 116 -1.28 -13.56 12.21
C SER A 116 -1.99 -13.36 13.53
N SER A 117 -2.70 -14.39 14.00
CA SER A 117 -3.38 -14.39 15.31
C SER A 117 -4.30 -13.19 15.55
N GLY A 118 -5.07 -12.77 14.52
CA GLY A 118 -6.00 -11.65 14.62
C GLY A 118 -5.31 -10.27 14.59
N ARG A 119 -4.02 -10.22 14.26
CA ARG A 119 -3.24 -8.98 14.20
C ARG A 119 -2.63 -8.78 12.83
N LEU A 120 -2.78 -7.57 12.31
CA LEU A 120 -2.10 -7.11 11.12
C LEU A 120 -0.79 -6.43 11.52
N TYR A 121 0.29 -6.80 10.88
CA TYR A 121 1.60 -6.16 10.95
C TYR A 121 1.90 -5.49 9.63
N VAL A 122 2.36 -4.25 9.66
CA VAL A 122 2.68 -3.45 8.49
C VAL A 122 4.08 -2.86 8.64
N THR A 123 4.86 -2.93 7.57
CA THR A 123 6.16 -2.25 7.46
C THR A 123 6.20 -1.50 6.12
N ILE A 124 6.48 -0.19 6.17
CA ILE A 124 6.65 0.64 4.99
C ILE A 124 7.98 1.39 5.15
N ASN A 125 8.85 1.29 4.14
CA ASN A 125 10.10 2.03 4.07
C ASN A 125 10.08 2.90 2.81
N ALA A 126 10.49 4.16 2.96
CA ALA A 126 10.57 5.09 1.85
C ALA A 126 11.81 5.96 1.95
N ARG A 127 12.28 6.40 0.79
CA ARG A 127 13.30 7.43 0.63
C ARG A 127 12.63 8.72 0.19
N ALA A 128 12.85 9.79 0.93
CA ALA A 128 12.36 11.13 0.60
C ALA A 128 13.52 11.97 0.05
N THR A 129 13.33 12.59 -1.10
CA THR A 129 14.31 13.48 -1.74
C THR A 129 13.66 14.82 -2.03
N LEU A 130 14.21 15.88 -1.46
CA LEU A 130 13.78 17.26 -1.71
C LEU A 130 14.64 17.88 -2.82
N ARG A 131 13.99 18.48 -3.80
CA ARG A 131 14.63 19.18 -4.94
C ARG A 131 14.02 20.56 -5.15
N ASP A 132 14.80 21.47 -5.69
CA ASP A 132 14.29 22.69 -6.29
C ASP A 132 13.57 22.34 -7.60
N ARG A 133 12.32 22.84 -7.77
CA ARG A 133 11.48 22.52 -8.94
C ARG A 133 12.00 23.11 -10.24
N SER A 134 12.62 24.27 -10.15
CA SER A 134 13.05 25.04 -11.32
C SER A 134 14.45 24.59 -11.81
N SER A 135 15.40 24.39 -10.90
CA SER A 135 16.76 24.00 -11.24
C SER A 135 16.99 22.48 -11.21
N HIS A 136 16.06 21.73 -10.61
CA HIS A 136 16.20 20.30 -10.30
C HIS A 136 17.36 19.95 -9.35
N ASP A 137 17.93 20.97 -8.70
CA ASP A 137 19.01 20.77 -7.75
C ASP A 137 18.55 19.94 -6.56
N TYR A 138 19.43 19.05 -6.14
CA TYR A 138 19.27 18.28 -4.93
C TYR A 138 19.45 19.18 -3.71
N LEU A 139 18.50 19.16 -2.79
CA LEU A 139 18.54 19.96 -1.57
C LEU A 139 18.76 19.10 -0.33
N ALA A 140 18.02 18.01 -0.18
CA ALA A 140 18.12 17.16 0.99
C ALA A 140 17.50 15.78 0.75
N GLN A 141 17.87 14.81 1.59
CA GLN A 141 17.31 13.44 1.56
C GLN A 141 17.09 12.93 2.98
N SER A 142 16.05 12.14 3.14
CA SER A 142 15.74 11.40 4.36
C SER A 142 15.28 9.98 4.05
N LEU A 143 15.44 9.10 5.03
CA LEU A 143 14.83 7.77 5.02
C LEU A 143 13.71 7.77 6.06
N ALA A 144 12.56 7.28 5.66
CA ALA A 144 11.41 7.13 6.54
C ALA A 144 11.05 5.65 6.66
N GLU A 145 10.82 5.21 7.86
CA GLU A 145 10.36 3.85 8.15
C GLU A 145 9.15 3.92 9.08
N CYS A 146 8.16 3.12 8.79
CA CYS A 146 7.05 2.88 9.70
C CYS A 146 6.90 1.39 9.93
N LYS A 147 6.73 1.01 11.20
CA LYS A 147 6.28 -0.31 11.65
C LYS A 147 5.06 -0.13 12.54
N GLU A 148 3.97 -0.78 12.19
CA GLU A 148 2.72 -0.70 12.93
C GLU A 148 2.12 -2.10 13.08
N ALA A 149 1.38 -2.30 14.17
CA ALA A 149 0.63 -3.53 14.38
C ALA A 149 -0.68 -3.24 15.10
N GLY A 150 -1.78 -3.84 14.63
CA GLY A 150 -3.10 -3.67 15.22
C GLY A 150 -3.90 -4.96 15.27
N LEU A 151 -4.70 -5.11 16.34
CA LEU A 151 -5.72 -6.15 16.42
C LEU A 151 -6.91 -5.70 15.58
N VAL A 152 -7.13 -6.36 14.46
CA VAL A 152 -8.20 -6.04 13.51
C VAL A 152 -8.72 -7.31 12.85
N PRO A 153 -9.98 -7.38 12.43
CA PRO A 153 -10.44 -8.43 11.54
C PRO A 153 -9.62 -8.43 10.22
N GLU A 154 -9.49 -9.60 9.60
CA GLU A 154 -8.63 -9.80 8.42
C GLU A 154 -8.87 -8.78 7.29
N ASN A 155 -10.13 -8.41 7.05
CA ASN A 155 -10.54 -7.49 6.00
C ASN A 155 -10.67 -6.03 6.46
N GLN A 156 -10.25 -5.69 7.68
CA GLN A 156 -10.39 -4.36 8.28
C GLN A 156 -9.05 -3.74 8.67
N GLY A 157 -7.97 -4.12 8.01
CA GLY A 157 -6.61 -3.67 8.33
C GLY A 157 -6.25 -2.26 7.84
N ALA A 158 -7.08 -1.63 7.00
CA ALA A 158 -6.79 -0.31 6.46
C ALA A 158 -6.47 0.76 7.53
N PRO A 159 -7.14 0.85 8.69
CA PRO A 159 -6.78 1.81 9.75
C PRO A 159 -5.34 1.64 10.25
N VAL A 160 -4.81 0.41 10.33
CA VAL A 160 -3.41 0.14 10.74
C VAL A 160 -2.45 0.70 9.70
N ILE A 161 -2.74 0.49 8.41
CA ILE A 161 -1.94 1.01 7.29
C ILE A 161 -1.98 2.54 7.30
N TYR A 162 -3.15 3.15 7.49
CA TYR A 162 -3.28 4.62 7.60
C TYR A 162 -2.52 5.19 8.79
N SER A 163 -2.55 4.53 9.94
CA SER A 163 -1.77 4.94 11.12
C SER A 163 -0.28 4.98 10.77
N CYS A 164 0.20 3.96 10.08
CA CYS A 164 1.58 3.86 9.60
C CYS A 164 1.93 5.03 8.65
N MET A 165 1.13 5.24 7.60
CA MET A 165 1.35 6.31 6.63
C MET A 165 1.29 7.70 7.26
N SER A 166 0.35 7.93 8.19
CA SER A 166 0.21 9.20 8.90
C SER A 166 1.40 9.49 9.82
N ARG A 167 1.98 8.46 10.45
CA ARG A 167 3.21 8.60 11.23
C ARG A 167 4.36 8.99 10.32
N MET A 168 4.55 8.26 9.22
CA MET A 168 5.58 8.58 8.23
C MET A 168 5.45 10.01 7.68
N GLY A 169 4.23 10.45 7.40
CA GLY A 169 3.95 11.83 6.98
C GLY A 169 4.38 12.87 8.02
N ARG A 170 4.09 12.64 9.31
CA ARG A 170 4.52 13.54 10.39
C ARG A 170 6.04 13.55 10.55
N ASP A 171 6.70 12.40 10.47
CA ASP A 171 8.16 12.29 10.60
C ASP A 171 8.86 13.02 9.46
N LEU A 172 8.36 12.89 8.22
CA LEU A 172 8.86 13.64 7.06
C LEU A 172 8.57 15.14 7.17
N ALA A 173 7.41 15.55 7.67
CA ALA A 173 7.11 16.96 7.93
C ALA A 173 8.05 17.56 9.00
N GLY A 174 8.35 16.81 10.06
CA GLY A 174 9.33 17.19 11.06
C GLY A 174 10.74 17.35 10.48
N TRP A 175 11.15 16.40 9.62
CA TRP A 175 12.40 16.49 8.90
C TRP A 175 12.45 17.73 7.98
N LEU A 176 11.40 17.99 7.18
CA LEU A 176 11.31 19.21 6.37
C LEU A 176 11.47 20.46 7.22
N GLY A 177 10.84 20.49 8.41
CA GLY A 177 10.97 21.62 9.35
C GLY A 177 12.40 21.84 9.87
N SER A 178 13.24 20.80 9.84
CA SER A 178 14.66 20.90 10.23
C SER A 178 15.58 21.41 9.12
N ILE A 179 15.11 21.45 7.88
CA ILE A 179 15.87 21.96 6.75
C ILE A 179 15.85 23.48 6.81
N GLN A 180 16.99 24.08 7.11
CA GLN A 180 17.18 25.52 6.98
C GLN A 180 17.51 25.85 5.51
N PRO A 181 16.76 26.74 4.88
CA PRO A 181 17.04 27.17 3.52
C PRO A 181 18.31 28.04 3.41
#